data_36cac612b68452c0b9d2e68226a427e3
#
_entry.id   36cac612b68452c0b9d2e68226a427e3
#
_cell.length_a   1.000
_cell.length_b   1.000
_cell.length_c   1.000
_cell.angle_alpha   90.00
_cell.angle_beta   90.00
_cell.angle_gamma   90.00
#
_symmetry.space_group_name_H-M   'P 1'
#
loop_
_entity.id
_entity.type
_entity.pdbx_description
1 polymer ?
#
loop_
_entity_poly.entity_id
_entity_poly.type
_entity_poly.pdbx_seq_one_letter_code
_entity_poly.pdbx_strand_id
1 'polypeptide(L)'
;VGSEMCIRDSTISMDNYFKTLNRKTAPRTPEGDIDYESPRLLDMDLLDETFTKLSKGEWVVVPKFEFARQMRNDSRGSLLKLDQNEIAIFEGIHALNDDIAGRHPEATTLYISARSNILEGETLRFKGTWMRLARRAVRDFNFRGTDLGETLSMWYNVRRGEKAYISPFKGRAKIVIDSSLRYEVSVFANYA
;
A
#
# COMPACT_ATOMS: atom_id res chain seq x y z
N VAL A 1 31.69 -7.78 -22.59
CA VAL A 1 30.95 -6.50 -22.58
C VAL A 1 29.51 -6.86 -22.27
N GLY A 2 29.17 -6.90 -20.97
CA GLY A 2 27.82 -7.15 -20.53
C GLY A 2 26.92 -5.98 -20.90
N SER A 3 25.92 -6.20 -21.73
CA SER A 3 24.80 -5.30 -21.83
C SER A 3 23.99 -5.48 -20.54
N GLU A 4 24.30 -4.70 -19.53
CA GLU A 4 23.37 -4.49 -18.42
C GLU A 4 22.15 -3.82 -19.02
N MET A 5 21.09 -4.61 -19.27
CA MET A 5 19.76 -4.07 -19.51
C MET A 5 19.34 -3.46 -18.16
N CYS A 6 19.73 -2.21 -17.93
CA CYS A 6 19.18 -1.43 -16.83
C CYS A 6 17.71 -1.20 -17.12
N ILE A 7 16.86 -2.08 -16.61
CA ILE A 7 15.42 -1.79 -16.53
C ILE A 7 15.32 -0.64 -15.53
N ARG A 8 14.87 0.51 -15.99
CA ARG A 8 14.52 1.61 -15.10
C ARG A 8 13.10 1.37 -14.60
N ASP A 9 12.91 1.56 -13.32
CA ASP A 9 11.60 1.49 -12.69
C ASP A 9 11.18 2.86 -12.14
N SER A 10 9.89 3.13 -12.29
CA SER A 10 9.24 4.30 -11.70
C SER A 10 8.19 3.81 -10.70
N THR A 11 8.45 3.99 -9.42
CA THR A 11 7.50 3.62 -8.36
C THR A 11 6.49 4.73 -8.15
N ILE A 12 5.21 4.38 -8.26
CA ILE A 12 4.07 5.28 -8.10
C ILE A 12 3.26 4.82 -6.89
N SER A 13 3.28 5.62 -5.83
CA SER A 13 2.43 5.33 -4.67
C SER A 13 0.98 5.71 -4.96
N MET A 14 0.08 4.75 -4.86
CA MET A 14 -1.36 4.96 -5.00
C MET A 14 -1.92 5.83 -3.87
N ASP A 15 -1.22 5.94 -2.75
CA ASP A 15 -1.60 6.84 -1.65
C ASP A 15 -1.60 8.32 -2.09
N ASN A 16 -0.87 8.68 -3.15
CA ASN A 16 -0.92 10.02 -3.71
C ASN A 16 -2.25 10.34 -4.42
N TYR A 17 -3.06 9.32 -4.72
CA TYR A 17 -4.36 9.45 -5.39
C TYR A 17 -5.54 9.53 -4.42
N PHE A 18 -5.30 9.67 -3.12
CA PHE A 18 -6.38 9.96 -2.18
C PHE A 18 -7.05 11.29 -2.53
N LYS A 19 -8.38 11.30 -2.44
CA LYS A 19 -9.19 12.52 -2.52
C LYS A 19 -8.96 13.37 -1.28
N THR A 20 -9.03 14.69 -1.43
CA THR A 20 -9.07 15.59 -0.26
C THR A 20 -10.22 15.17 0.65
N LEU A 21 -9.92 14.95 1.93
CA LEU A 21 -10.88 14.40 2.88
C LEU A 21 -12.02 15.38 3.16
N ASN A 22 -13.22 14.99 2.79
CA ASN A 22 -14.44 15.65 3.22
C ASN A 22 -15.10 14.84 4.34
N ARG A 23 -14.99 15.28 5.57
CA ARG A 23 -15.49 14.57 6.75
C ARG A 23 -17.00 14.31 6.75
N LYS A 24 -17.79 15.08 5.96
CA LYS A 24 -19.25 14.92 5.86
C LYS A 24 -19.61 13.75 4.95
N THR A 25 -18.83 13.49 3.90
CA THR A 25 -19.11 12.48 2.87
C THR A 25 -18.17 11.29 2.90
N ALA A 26 -17.14 11.33 3.77
CA ALA A 26 -16.17 10.25 3.93
C ALA A 26 -16.86 8.93 4.32
N PRO A 27 -16.39 7.79 3.77
CA PRO A 27 -16.87 6.48 4.18
C PRO A 27 -16.67 6.28 5.69
N ARG A 28 -17.59 5.53 6.30
CA ARG A 28 -17.57 5.29 7.74
C ARG A 28 -17.51 3.82 8.06
N THR A 29 -16.89 3.52 9.20
CA THR A 29 -16.91 2.19 9.81
C THR A 29 -18.31 1.89 10.38
N PRO A 30 -18.62 0.63 10.70
CA PRO A 30 -19.86 0.29 11.41
C PRO A 30 -20.06 1.04 12.73
N GLU A 31 -18.96 1.42 13.38
CA GLU A 31 -18.93 2.17 14.64
C GLU A 31 -19.15 3.68 14.44
N GLY A 32 -19.18 4.16 13.16
CA GLY A 32 -19.44 5.55 12.80
C GLY A 32 -18.19 6.41 12.58
N ASP A 33 -17.00 5.87 12.80
CA ASP A 33 -15.73 6.56 12.56
C ASP A 33 -15.42 6.66 11.05
N ILE A 34 -14.54 7.58 10.66
CA ILE A 34 -14.07 7.66 9.27
C ILE A 34 -13.28 6.38 8.94
N ASP A 35 -13.67 5.71 7.86
CA ASP A 35 -13.00 4.51 7.37
C ASP A 35 -11.84 4.86 6.43
N TYR A 36 -10.67 5.11 7.02
CA TYR A 36 -9.45 5.43 6.28
C TYR A 36 -8.91 4.26 5.43
N GLU A 37 -9.37 3.04 5.68
CA GLU A 37 -8.97 1.85 4.91
C GLU A 37 -9.86 1.64 3.68
N SER A 38 -10.89 2.46 3.48
CA SER A 38 -11.84 2.31 2.39
C SER A 38 -11.25 2.72 1.04
N PRO A 39 -11.36 1.89 -0.03
CA PRO A 39 -10.93 2.26 -1.38
C PRO A 39 -11.71 3.45 -1.98
N ARG A 40 -12.86 3.81 -1.40
CA ARG A 40 -13.65 4.99 -1.84
C ARG A 40 -12.95 6.32 -1.60
N LEU A 41 -11.92 6.34 -0.76
CA LEU A 41 -11.08 7.51 -0.56
C LEU A 41 -10.09 7.74 -1.71
N LEU A 42 -9.82 6.73 -2.53
CA LEU A 42 -9.00 6.87 -3.73
C LEU A 42 -9.79 7.50 -4.88
N ASP A 43 -9.11 8.30 -5.67
CA ASP A 43 -9.59 8.82 -6.95
C ASP A 43 -9.34 7.77 -8.04
N MET A 44 -10.28 6.84 -8.14
CA MET A 44 -10.17 5.69 -9.04
C MET A 44 -10.12 6.12 -10.51
N ASP A 45 -10.84 7.18 -10.87
CA ASP A 45 -10.88 7.66 -12.26
C ASP A 45 -9.54 8.27 -12.67
N LEU A 46 -8.94 9.09 -11.79
CA LEU A 46 -7.61 9.66 -12.03
C LEU A 46 -6.54 8.57 -12.06
N LEU A 47 -6.66 7.56 -11.22
CA LEU A 47 -5.74 6.43 -11.20
C LEU A 47 -5.82 5.62 -12.49
N ASP A 48 -7.03 5.27 -12.94
CA ASP A 48 -7.30 4.57 -14.20
C ASP A 48 -6.78 5.37 -15.42
N GLU A 49 -7.01 6.68 -15.44
CA GLU A 49 -6.46 7.58 -16.46
C GLU A 49 -4.93 7.53 -16.47
N THR A 50 -4.30 7.57 -15.30
CA THR A 50 -2.82 7.50 -15.17
C THR A 50 -2.29 6.18 -15.72
N PHE A 51 -2.89 5.05 -15.35
CA PHE A 51 -2.52 3.74 -15.88
C PHE A 51 -2.64 3.72 -17.41
N THR A 52 -3.79 4.16 -17.94
CA THR A 52 -4.06 4.14 -19.38
C THR A 52 -3.08 5.00 -20.17
N LYS A 53 -2.75 6.18 -19.67
CA LYS A 53 -1.81 7.08 -20.34
C LYS A 53 -0.38 6.55 -20.30
N LEU A 54 0.08 6.07 -19.14
CA LEU A 54 1.42 5.50 -18.99
C LEU A 54 1.62 4.25 -19.87
N SER A 55 0.61 3.38 -19.98
CA SER A 55 0.69 2.21 -20.86
C SER A 55 0.83 2.57 -22.35
N LYS A 56 0.40 3.77 -22.73
CA LYS A 56 0.57 4.32 -24.10
C LYS A 56 1.84 5.15 -24.26
N GLY A 57 2.66 5.29 -23.23
CA GLY A 57 3.85 6.14 -23.25
C GLY A 57 3.53 7.64 -23.29
N GLU A 58 2.39 8.04 -22.75
CA GLU A 58 1.98 9.44 -22.66
C GLU A 58 2.45 10.08 -21.35
N TRP A 59 2.54 11.42 -21.34
CA TRP A 59 2.83 12.18 -20.14
C TRP A 59 1.65 12.19 -19.18
N VAL A 60 1.96 12.00 -17.89
CA VAL A 60 1.00 12.12 -16.78
C VAL A 60 1.54 13.04 -15.70
N VAL A 61 0.64 13.59 -14.90
CA VAL A 61 0.99 14.25 -13.64
C VAL A 61 0.60 13.31 -12.52
N VAL A 62 1.59 12.72 -11.85
CA VAL A 62 1.37 11.96 -10.61
C VAL A 62 1.06 12.95 -9.50
N PRO A 63 -0.12 12.92 -8.88
CA PRO A 63 -0.49 13.88 -7.85
C PRO A 63 0.36 13.70 -6.59
N LYS A 64 0.24 14.66 -5.66
CA LYS A 64 0.86 14.57 -4.34
C LYS A 64 -0.18 14.70 -3.25
N PHE A 65 -0.25 13.70 -2.36
CA PHE A 65 -1.11 13.76 -1.18
C PHE A 65 -0.31 14.19 0.05
N GLU A 66 -0.83 15.18 0.77
CA GLU A 66 -0.23 15.70 2.01
C GLU A 66 -0.98 15.08 3.21
N PHE A 67 -0.43 14.02 3.79
CA PHE A 67 -1.08 13.28 4.88
C PHE A 67 -1.37 14.15 6.10
N ALA A 68 -0.44 15.02 6.48
CA ALA A 68 -0.64 15.92 7.63
C ALA A 68 -1.84 16.87 7.46
N ARG A 69 -2.18 17.21 6.21
CA ARG A 69 -3.30 18.09 5.86
C ARG A 69 -4.53 17.32 5.38
N GLN A 70 -4.40 16.03 5.14
CA GLN A 70 -5.41 15.14 4.57
C GLN A 70 -5.99 15.70 3.25
N MET A 71 -5.14 16.24 2.40
CA MET A 71 -5.54 16.86 1.13
C MET A 71 -4.58 16.53 -0.01
N ARG A 72 -5.12 16.43 -1.21
CA ARG A 72 -4.35 16.35 -2.43
C ARG A 72 -3.87 17.74 -2.82
N ASN A 73 -2.61 17.83 -3.21
CA ASN A 73 -1.99 19.07 -3.69
C ASN A 73 -1.57 18.89 -5.15
N ASP A 74 -2.44 19.30 -6.06
CA ASP A 74 -2.22 19.13 -7.49
C ASP A 74 -1.07 20.01 -8.01
N SER A 75 -0.74 21.13 -7.33
CA SER A 75 0.38 22.00 -7.70
C SER A 75 1.76 21.39 -7.40
N ARG A 76 1.82 20.33 -6.58
CA ARG A 76 3.05 19.60 -6.22
C ARG A 76 3.16 18.25 -6.91
N GLY A 77 2.36 18.01 -7.93
CA GLY A 77 2.43 16.80 -8.74
C GLY A 77 3.74 16.71 -9.52
N SER A 78 4.16 15.50 -9.86
CA SER A 78 5.37 15.24 -10.65
C SER A 78 5.01 14.75 -12.04
N LEU A 79 5.65 15.32 -13.05
CA LEU A 79 5.53 14.84 -14.43
C LEU A 79 6.25 13.50 -14.56
N LEU A 80 5.58 12.54 -15.18
CA LEU A 80 6.11 11.21 -15.47
C LEU A 80 5.70 10.77 -16.86
N LYS A 81 6.60 10.08 -17.54
CA LYS A 81 6.39 9.34 -18.77
C LYS A 81 7.30 8.13 -18.75
N LEU A 82 6.84 7.02 -19.26
CA LEU A 82 7.67 5.82 -19.41
C LEU A 82 8.31 5.77 -20.78
N ASP A 83 9.60 5.48 -20.82
CA ASP A 83 10.30 5.11 -22.04
C ASP A 83 10.14 3.63 -22.35
N GLN A 84 10.58 3.17 -23.55
CA GLN A 84 10.38 1.79 -24.02
C GLN A 84 10.95 0.69 -23.12
N ASN A 85 11.97 1.00 -22.32
CA ASN A 85 12.63 0.06 -21.40
C ASN A 85 12.36 0.39 -19.92
N GLU A 86 11.31 1.13 -19.65
CA GLU A 86 10.89 1.48 -18.29
C GLU A 86 9.61 0.76 -17.89
N ILE A 87 9.50 0.44 -16.62
CA ILE A 87 8.30 -0.13 -16.02
C ILE A 87 7.77 0.78 -14.91
N ALA A 88 6.46 0.90 -14.83
CA ALA A 88 5.82 1.54 -13.67
C ALA A 88 5.44 0.48 -12.64
N ILE A 89 5.81 0.72 -11.39
CA ILE A 89 5.40 -0.09 -10.25
C ILE A 89 4.39 0.71 -9.44
N PHE A 90 3.11 0.35 -9.55
CA PHE A 90 2.07 0.94 -8.73
C PHE A 90 1.98 0.17 -7.41
N GLU A 91 2.23 0.85 -6.30
CA GLU A 91 2.15 0.26 -4.97
C GLU A 91 1.03 0.89 -4.15
N GLY A 92 0.32 0.05 -3.40
CA GLY A 92 -0.75 0.47 -2.52
C GLY A 92 -1.58 -0.70 -2.03
N ILE A 93 -2.24 -0.51 -0.91
CA ILE A 93 -3.04 -1.57 -0.26
C ILE A 93 -4.23 -2.04 -1.12
N HIS A 94 -4.68 -1.21 -2.06
CA HIS A 94 -5.81 -1.49 -2.95
C HIS A 94 -5.39 -1.91 -4.38
N ALA A 95 -4.09 -2.08 -4.66
CA ALA A 95 -3.60 -2.35 -6.01
C ALA A 95 -4.21 -3.60 -6.67
N LEU A 96 -4.64 -4.59 -5.89
CA LEU A 96 -5.29 -5.80 -6.38
C LEU A 96 -6.82 -5.71 -6.46
N ASN A 97 -7.42 -4.58 -6.11
CA ASN A 97 -8.87 -4.40 -6.17
C ASN A 97 -9.38 -4.54 -7.61
N ASP A 98 -10.62 -5.04 -7.77
CA ASP A 98 -11.28 -5.23 -9.07
C ASP A 98 -11.37 -3.94 -9.88
N ASP A 99 -11.65 -2.83 -9.21
CA ASP A 99 -11.78 -1.53 -9.85
C ASP A 99 -10.44 -0.99 -10.37
N ILE A 100 -9.32 -1.64 -10.03
CA ILE A 100 -7.97 -1.31 -10.49
C ILE A 100 -7.41 -2.45 -11.34
N ALA A 101 -6.95 -3.52 -10.71
CA ALA A 101 -6.31 -4.64 -11.42
C ALA A 101 -7.24 -5.33 -12.42
N GLY A 102 -8.55 -5.30 -12.20
CA GLY A 102 -9.54 -5.88 -13.13
C GLY A 102 -9.67 -5.11 -14.44
N ARG A 103 -9.36 -3.80 -14.44
CA ARG A 103 -9.41 -2.95 -15.63
C ARG A 103 -8.11 -2.99 -16.44
N HIS A 104 -7.01 -3.46 -15.83
CA HIS A 104 -5.67 -3.49 -16.41
C HIS A 104 -5.09 -4.91 -16.46
N PRO A 105 -5.66 -5.80 -17.30
CA PRO A 105 -5.24 -7.21 -17.39
C PRO A 105 -3.81 -7.39 -17.91
N GLU A 106 -3.27 -6.37 -18.60
CA GLU A 106 -1.88 -6.29 -19.06
C GLU A 106 -0.88 -6.20 -17.89
N ALA A 107 -1.30 -5.67 -16.74
CA ALA A 107 -0.43 -5.50 -15.59
C ALA A 107 -0.10 -6.85 -14.93
N THR A 108 1.13 -6.99 -14.48
CA THR A 108 1.52 -8.11 -13.61
C THR A 108 1.22 -7.75 -12.18
N THR A 109 0.38 -8.56 -11.55
CA THR A 109 -0.08 -8.34 -10.18
C THR A 109 0.79 -9.10 -9.18
N LEU A 110 1.22 -8.39 -8.13
CA LEU A 110 2.08 -8.91 -7.08
C LEU A 110 1.46 -8.63 -5.71
N TYR A 111 1.46 -9.64 -4.83
CA TYR A 111 1.07 -9.50 -3.44
C TYR A 111 2.26 -9.78 -2.53
N ILE A 112 2.63 -8.79 -1.72
CA ILE A 112 3.72 -8.91 -0.75
C ILE A 112 3.19 -8.64 0.66
N SER A 113 3.45 -9.55 1.60
CA SER A 113 3.04 -9.39 3.00
C SER A 113 3.81 -10.37 3.88
N ALA A 114 4.05 -9.99 5.14
CA ALA A 114 4.49 -10.93 6.17
C ALA A 114 3.32 -11.86 6.53
N ARG A 115 3.41 -13.13 6.16
CA ARG A 115 2.33 -14.13 6.24
C ARG A 115 2.65 -15.30 7.15
N SER A 116 3.92 -15.69 7.20
CA SER A 116 4.35 -16.86 7.94
C SER A 116 4.41 -16.58 9.44
N ASN A 117 3.99 -17.59 10.20
CA ASN A 117 4.23 -17.63 11.63
C ASN A 117 5.67 -18.10 11.88
N ILE A 118 6.25 -17.65 12.97
CA ILE A 118 7.56 -18.14 13.45
C ILE A 118 7.29 -19.22 14.47
N LEU A 119 7.82 -20.40 14.20
CA LEU A 119 7.71 -21.58 15.04
C LEU A 119 9.08 -21.97 15.59
N GLU A 120 9.10 -22.54 16.76
CA GLU A 120 10.23 -23.28 17.32
C GLU A 120 9.76 -24.74 17.55
N GLY A 121 10.21 -25.64 16.66
CA GLY A 121 9.54 -26.94 16.54
C GLY A 121 8.08 -26.75 16.14
N GLU A 122 7.16 -27.29 16.93
CA GLU A 122 5.71 -27.12 16.73
C GLU A 122 5.11 -25.94 17.53
N THR A 123 5.93 -25.26 18.34
CA THR A 123 5.45 -24.17 19.20
C THR A 123 5.39 -22.86 18.45
N LEU A 124 4.20 -22.25 18.42
CA LEU A 124 4.04 -20.90 17.85
C LEU A 124 4.73 -19.87 18.76
N ARG A 125 5.76 -19.21 18.23
CA ARG A 125 6.49 -18.15 18.94
C ARG A 125 6.01 -16.75 18.54
N PHE A 126 5.75 -16.54 17.24
CA PHE A 126 5.35 -15.23 16.76
C PHE A 126 4.41 -15.36 15.54
N LYS A 127 3.26 -14.70 15.61
CA LYS A 127 2.30 -14.71 14.48
C LYS A 127 2.73 -13.73 13.39
N GLY A 128 2.49 -14.05 12.11
CA GLY A 128 2.70 -13.12 11.01
C GLY A 128 1.93 -11.79 11.18
N THR A 129 0.75 -11.83 11.81
CA THR A 129 0.00 -10.61 12.15
C THR A 129 0.70 -9.75 13.19
N TRP A 130 1.41 -10.36 14.14
CA TRP A 130 2.21 -9.62 15.12
C TRP A 130 3.45 -9.00 14.48
N MET A 131 4.06 -9.67 13.50
CA MET A 131 5.15 -9.12 12.69
C MET A 131 4.72 -7.82 12.01
N ARG A 132 3.55 -7.82 11.40
CA ARG A 132 3.01 -6.64 10.73
C ARG A 132 2.69 -5.51 11.72
N LEU A 133 2.16 -5.84 12.89
CA LEU A 133 1.91 -4.87 13.95
C LEU A 133 3.22 -4.25 14.44
N ALA A 134 4.24 -5.08 14.73
CA ALA A 134 5.53 -4.61 15.18
C ALA A 134 6.21 -3.69 14.14
N ARG A 135 6.23 -4.11 12.85
CA ARG A 135 6.73 -3.26 11.75
C ARG A 135 6.00 -1.92 11.70
N ARG A 136 4.67 -1.93 11.86
CA ARG A 136 3.87 -0.71 11.87
C ARG A 136 4.23 0.17 13.06
N ALA A 137 4.30 -0.40 14.26
CA ALA A 137 4.61 0.33 15.48
C ALA A 137 5.99 1.02 15.40
N VAL A 138 7.02 0.29 14.98
CA VAL A 138 8.38 0.84 14.80
C VAL A 138 8.39 1.93 13.73
N ARG A 139 7.73 1.73 12.59
CA ARG A 139 7.64 2.74 11.54
C ARG A 139 6.89 3.99 12.01
N ASP A 140 5.73 3.82 12.63
CA ASP A 140 4.86 4.93 13.02
C ASP A 140 5.55 5.76 14.13
N PHE A 141 6.26 5.11 15.05
CA PHE A 141 7.08 5.79 16.05
C PHE A 141 8.24 6.58 15.44
N ASN A 142 9.06 5.95 14.57
CA ASN A 142 10.27 6.57 14.04
C ASN A 142 10.02 7.63 12.96
N PHE A 143 8.94 7.51 12.17
CA PHE A 143 8.77 8.30 10.95
C PHE A 143 7.45 9.07 10.87
N ARG A 144 6.51 8.83 11.78
CA ARG A 144 5.19 9.46 11.76
C ARG A 144 4.82 10.20 13.04
N GLY A 145 5.66 10.10 14.08
CA GLY A 145 5.42 10.72 15.38
C GLY A 145 4.20 10.16 16.11
N THR A 146 3.77 8.95 15.75
CA THR A 146 2.64 8.26 16.37
C THR A 146 3.16 7.32 17.45
N ASP A 147 2.62 7.41 18.66
CA ASP A 147 3.03 6.53 19.75
C ASP A 147 2.45 5.10 19.61
N LEU A 148 2.95 4.18 20.44
CA LEU A 148 2.53 2.79 20.42
C LEU A 148 1.05 2.64 20.78
N GLY A 149 0.55 3.42 21.74
CA GLY A 149 -0.86 3.38 22.18
C GLY A 149 -1.80 3.77 21.05
N GLU A 150 -1.48 4.83 20.32
CA GLU A 150 -2.22 5.25 19.14
C GLU A 150 -2.19 4.18 18.05
N THR A 151 -1.01 3.62 17.74
CA THR A 151 -0.88 2.53 16.76
C THR A 151 -1.73 1.32 17.12
N LEU A 152 -1.74 0.91 18.39
CA LEU A 152 -2.55 -0.20 18.89
C LEU A 152 -4.05 0.08 18.79
N SER A 153 -4.48 1.30 19.12
CA SER A 153 -5.90 1.71 19.04
C SER A 153 -6.43 1.64 17.60
N MET A 154 -5.60 2.01 16.63
CA MET A 154 -5.96 1.93 15.20
C MET A 154 -5.91 0.52 14.61
N TRP A 155 -5.21 -0.42 15.27
CA TRP A 155 -4.93 -1.75 14.71
C TRP A 155 -6.18 -2.56 14.40
N TYR A 156 -7.22 -2.44 15.21
CA TYR A 156 -8.50 -3.10 14.95
C TYR A 156 -9.09 -2.67 13.59
N ASN A 157 -9.16 -1.37 13.34
CA ASN A 157 -9.68 -0.83 12.07
C ASN A 157 -8.82 -1.23 10.87
N VAL A 158 -7.49 -1.24 11.01
CA VAL A 158 -6.57 -1.73 9.98
C VAL A 158 -6.86 -3.20 9.65
N ARG A 159 -7.04 -4.05 10.65
CA ARG A 159 -7.35 -5.47 10.45
C ARG A 159 -8.74 -5.68 9.83
N ARG A 160 -9.70 -4.85 10.19
CA ARG A 160 -11.04 -4.84 9.59
C ARG A 160 -10.95 -4.48 8.11
N GLY A 161 -10.27 -3.37 7.80
CA GLY A 161 -10.04 -2.92 6.42
C GLY A 161 -9.30 -3.96 5.57
N GLU A 162 -8.27 -4.61 6.12
CA GLU A 162 -7.59 -5.71 5.45
C GLU A 162 -8.55 -6.85 5.07
N LYS A 163 -9.41 -7.27 5.98
CA LYS A 163 -10.39 -8.32 5.73
C LYS A 163 -11.43 -7.91 4.68
N ALA A 164 -11.87 -6.66 4.74
CA ALA A 164 -12.94 -6.15 3.87
C ALA A 164 -12.43 -5.80 2.47
N TYR A 165 -11.25 -5.19 2.36
CA TYR A 165 -10.83 -4.50 1.13
C TYR A 165 -9.56 -5.07 0.48
N ILE A 166 -8.80 -5.93 1.18
CA ILE A 166 -7.53 -6.46 0.65
C ILE A 166 -7.60 -7.98 0.49
N SER A 167 -8.02 -8.68 1.56
CA SER A 167 -8.02 -10.15 1.59
C SER A 167 -8.86 -10.81 0.50
N PRO A 168 -10.02 -10.28 0.08
CA PRO A 168 -10.81 -10.87 -1.00
C PRO A 168 -10.07 -10.93 -2.35
N PHE A 169 -9.15 -10.00 -2.57
CA PHE A 169 -8.46 -9.85 -3.85
C PHE A 169 -7.08 -10.54 -3.92
N LYS A 170 -6.61 -11.16 -2.83
CA LYS A 170 -5.30 -11.85 -2.79
C LYS A 170 -5.12 -12.90 -3.89
N GLY A 171 -6.20 -13.59 -4.24
CA GLY A 171 -6.19 -14.63 -5.28
C GLY A 171 -5.91 -14.11 -6.70
N ARG A 172 -5.93 -12.79 -6.91
CA ARG A 172 -5.60 -12.15 -8.19
C ARG A 172 -4.12 -12.01 -8.45
N ALA A 173 -3.30 -12.09 -7.40
CA ALA A 173 -1.86 -11.94 -7.54
C ALA A 173 -1.28 -13.09 -8.35
N LYS A 174 -0.61 -12.75 -9.45
CA LYS A 174 0.18 -13.69 -10.25
C LYS A 174 1.45 -14.11 -9.49
N ILE A 175 1.98 -13.21 -8.67
CA ILE A 175 3.19 -13.43 -7.86
C ILE A 175 2.84 -13.13 -6.40
N VAL A 176 3.17 -14.07 -5.51
CA VAL A 176 2.97 -13.91 -4.05
C VAL A 176 4.31 -14.04 -3.35
N ILE A 177 4.68 -12.99 -2.61
CA ILE A 177 5.93 -12.94 -1.86
C ILE A 177 5.61 -12.87 -0.37
N ASP A 178 6.16 -13.82 0.40
CA ASP A 178 6.16 -13.75 1.85
C ASP A 178 7.36 -12.95 2.33
N SER A 179 7.12 -11.80 2.90
CA SER A 179 8.16 -10.92 3.43
C SER A 179 8.46 -11.16 4.91
N SER A 180 8.06 -12.31 5.47
CA SER A 180 8.38 -12.67 6.84
C SER A 180 9.87 -13.03 6.97
N LEU A 181 10.60 -12.29 7.80
CA LEU A 181 12.02 -12.54 8.07
C LEU A 181 12.16 -12.95 9.54
N ARG A 182 12.64 -14.16 9.78
CA ARG A 182 12.70 -14.75 11.13
C ARG A 182 13.51 -13.94 12.12
N TYR A 183 14.57 -13.27 11.67
CA TYR A 183 15.46 -12.47 12.51
C TYR A 183 14.83 -11.14 12.98
N GLU A 184 13.75 -10.66 12.35
CA GLU A 184 13.14 -9.38 12.72
C GLU A 184 12.62 -9.35 14.16
N VAL A 185 12.18 -10.49 14.69
CA VAL A 185 11.74 -10.57 16.10
C VAL A 185 12.86 -10.15 17.04
N SER A 186 14.10 -10.58 16.77
CA SER A 186 15.26 -10.17 17.56
C SER A 186 15.62 -8.69 17.36
N VAL A 187 15.37 -8.15 16.16
CA VAL A 187 15.58 -6.71 15.89
C VAL A 187 14.55 -5.88 16.64
N PHE A 188 13.27 -6.31 16.67
CA PHE A 188 12.22 -5.60 17.39
C PHE A 188 12.48 -5.51 18.89
N ALA A 189 13.19 -6.46 19.49
CA ALA A 189 13.58 -6.40 20.90
C ALA A 189 14.40 -5.15 21.26
N ASN A 190 15.06 -4.52 20.27
CA ASN A 190 15.80 -3.27 20.50
C ASN A 190 14.89 -2.02 20.59
N TYR A 191 13.58 -2.17 20.30
CA TYR A 191 12.59 -1.10 20.37
C TYR A 191 11.58 -1.31 21.51
N ALA A 192 11.74 -2.39 22.27
CA ALA A 192 10.95 -2.68 23.46
C ALA A 192 11.63 -2.09 24.70
#